data_842602716c747f6d9798ee81e4488813
#
_entry.id   842602716c747f6d9798ee81e4488813
#
_cell.length_a   1.000
_cell.length_b   1.000
_cell.length_c   1.000
_cell.angle_alpha   90.00
_cell.angle_beta   90.00
_cell.angle_gamma   90.00
#
_symmetry.space_group_name_H-M   'P 1'
#
loop_
_entity.id
_entity.type
_entity.pdbx_description
1 polymer ?
#
loop_
_entity_poly.entity_id
_entity_poly.type
_entity_poly.pdbx_seq_one_letter_code
_entity_poly.pdbx_strand_id
1 'polypeptide(L)'
;MSKGFKPDVNISDLGTGMTKAFKDVLSDTEHRFDHFHLIKASKELVRYLKNQNESAVTRQIRVLEKMDKAKKKGKGNTLSIKLNQASRETMQTESLYQHVSILCSWLQHDILQLGGHNPEDREKLFDFVLAELSSVTALSPRIQSFVASLSNQKECLLAASHVLNCEFQLLSVRFDVTLQDVWDVCYVT
;
A
#
# COMPACT_ATOMS: atom_id res chain seq x y z
N MET A 1 -11.04 -40.67 -21.64
CA MET A 1 -10.62 -39.26 -21.73
C MET A 1 -11.05 -38.56 -20.44
N SER A 2 -10.15 -38.26 -19.55
CA SER A 2 -10.46 -37.45 -18.35
C SER A 2 -10.82 -36.05 -18.83
N LYS A 3 -12.03 -35.59 -18.54
CA LYS A 3 -12.37 -34.18 -18.67
C LYS A 3 -11.51 -33.42 -17.69
N GLY A 4 -10.40 -32.87 -18.16
CA GLY A 4 -9.53 -32.05 -17.34
C GLY A 4 -10.33 -30.84 -16.81
N PHE A 5 -10.21 -30.54 -15.55
CA PHE A 5 -10.75 -29.31 -14.97
C PHE A 5 -9.99 -28.12 -15.61
N LYS A 6 -10.73 -27.22 -16.24
CA LYS A 6 -10.19 -26.00 -16.86
C LYS A 6 -10.94 -24.82 -16.25
N PRO A 7 -10.36 -24.15 -15.25
CA PRO A 7 -10.97 -22.96 -14.65
C PRO A 7 -10.87 -21.78 -15.61
N ASP A 8 -11.87 -20.91 -15.60
CA ASP A 8 -11.86 -19.65 -16.36
C ASP A 8 -10.97 -18.60 -15.68
N VAL A 9 -10.99 -18.58 -14.36
CA VAL A 9 -10.21 -17.66 -13.51
C VAL A 9 -9.61 -18.44 -12.35
N ASN A 10 -8.41 -18.05 -11.96
CA ASN A 10 -7.77 -18.58 -10.79
C ASN A 10 -7.36 -17.42 -9.85
N ILE A 11 -7.64 -17.55 -8.55
CA ILE A 11 -7.30 -16.56 -7.54
C ILE A 11 -6.31 -17.19 -6.58
N SER A 12 -5.18 -16.52 -6.35
CA SER A 12 -4.21 -16.97 -5.36
C SER A 12 -3.73 -15.85 -4.46
N ASP A 13 -3.10 -16.24 -3.36
CA ASP A 13 -2.32 -15.32 -2.56
C ASP A 13 -1.06 -14.85 -3.29
N LEU A 14 -0.37 -13.86 -2.72
CA LEU A 14 0.86 -13.30 -3.28
C LEU A 14 2.08 -14.25 -3.18
N GLY A 15 1.88 -15.53 -2.89
CA GLY A 15 2.94 -16.53 -2.76
C GLY A 15 3.61 -16.82 -4.11
N THR A 16 4.91 -16.51 -4.21
CA THR A 16 5.69 -16.68 -5.45
C THR A 16 5.66 -18.11 -5.99
N GLY A 17 5.63 -19.12 -5.11
CA GLY A 17 5.54 -20.52 -5.49
C GLY A 17 4.20 -20.87 -6.15
N MET A 18 3.10 -20.40 -5.58
CA MET A 18 1.75 -20.63 -6.10
C MET A 18 1.56 -19.92 -7.46
N THR A 19 1.97 -18.66 -7.55
CA THR A 19 1.92 -17.89 -8.80
C THR A 19 2.71 -18.55 -9.93
N LYS A 20 3.90 -19.10 -9.62
CA LYS A 20 4.69 -19.82 -10.61
C LYS A 20 4.00 -21.13 -11.02
N ALA A 21 3.51 -21.90 -10.06
CA ALA A 21 2.81 -23.16 -10.35
C ALA A 21 1.57 -22.95 -11.25
N PHE A 22 0.79 -21.90 -11.00
CA PHE A 22 -0.35 -21.57 -11.85
C PHE A 22 0.06 -21.14 -13.26
N LYS A 23 1.10 -20.33 -13.41
CA LYS A 23 1.64 -19.95 -14.72
C LYS A 23 2.15 -21.17 -15.51
N ASP A 24 2.76 -22.13 -14.84
CA ASP A 24 3.31 -23.33 -15.47
C ASP A 24 2.24 -24.35 -15.85
N VAL A 25 1.14 -24.46 -15.08
CA VAL A 25 0.10 -25.48 -15.26
C VAL A 25 -1.16 -24.95 -15.94
N LEU A 26 -1.50 -23.70 -15.73
CA LEU A 26 -2.73 -23.04 -16.20
C LEU A 26 -2.40 -21.75 -16.96
N SER A 27 -1.46 -21.82 -17.91
CA SER A 27 -0.96 -20.66 -18.69
C SER A 27 -2.06 -19.85 -19.38
N ASP A 28 -3.15 -20.52 -19.76
CA ASP A 28 -4.28 -19.94 -20.52
C ASP A 28 -5.41 -19.42 -19.59
N THR A 29 -5.22 -19.51 -18.27
CA THR A 29 -6.23 -19.09 -17.29
C THR A 29 -5.87 -17.74 -16.72
N GLU A 30 -6.83 -16.83 -16.67
CA GLU A 30 -6.64 -15.51 -16.03
C GLU A 30 -6.28 -15.69 -14.56
N HIS A 31 -5.19 -15.06 -14.15
CA HIS A 31 -4.72 -15.10 -12.78
C HIS A 31 -5.00 -13.77 -12.07
N ARG A 32 -5.74 -13.80 -10.98
CA ARG A 32 -6.05 -12.66 -10.12
C ARG A 32 -5.43 -12.85 -8.75
N PHE A 33 -5.00 -11.75 -8.15
CA PHE A 33 -4.50 -11.77 -6.78
C PHE A 33 -5.59 -11.46 -5.76
N ASP A 34 -5.47 -12.11 -4.61
CA ASP A 34 -6.25 -11.78 -3.43
C ASP A 34 -5.75 -10.45 -2.83
N HIS A 35 -6.58 -9.42 -2.96
CA HIS A 35 -6.31 -8.09 -2.42
C HIS A 35 -6.09 -8.10 -0.90
N PHE A 36 -6.67 -9.09 -0.19
CA PHE A 36 -6.54 -9.21 1.26
C PHE A 36 -5.07 -9.29 1.70
N HIS A 37 -4.24 -10.06 0.98
CA HIS A 37 -2.82 -10.21 1.33
C HIS A 37 -2.04 -8.92 1.14
N LEU A 38 -2.35 -8.15 0.11
CA LEU A 38 -1.73 -6.85 -0.11
C LEU A 38 -2.17 -5.83 0.94
N ILE A 39 -3.47 -5.78 1.25
CA ILE A 39 -4.01 -4.93 2.32
C ILE A 39 -3.38 -5.29 3.68
N LYS A 40 -3.20 -6.57 3.96
CA LYS A 40 -2.51 -7.04 5.16
C LYS A 40 -1.05 -6.56 5.17
N ALA A 41 -0.32 -6.73 4.07
CA ALA A 41 1.08 -6.30 3.95
C ALA A 41 1.22 -4.77 4.12
N SER A 42 0.31 -3.98 3.55
CA SER A 42 0.28 -2.53 3.73
C SER A 42 0.05 -2.13 5.20
N LYS A 43 -0.89 -2.77 5.89
CA LYS A 43 -1.14 -2.55 7.32
C LYS A 43 0.06 -2.94 8.19
N GLU A 44 0.75 -4.03 7.85
CA GLU A 44 1.97 -4.44 8.55
C GLU A 44 3.13 -3.45 8.34
N LEU A 45 3.27 -2.90 7.13
CA LEU A 45 4.24 -1.84 6.83
C LEU A 45 3.95 -0.58 7.65
N VAL A 46 2.72 -0.09 7.62
CA VAL A 46 2.29 1.09 8.39
C VAL A 46 2.52 0.88 9.89
N ARG A 47 2.15 -0.28 10.44
CA ARG A 47 2.41 -0.63 11.84
C ARG A 47 3.89 -0.63 12.18
N TYR A 48 4.73 -1.15 11.29
CA TYR A 48 6.18 -1.16 11.49
C TYR A 48 6.75 0.28 11.56
N LEU A 49 6.35 1.17 10.64
CA LEU A 49 6.78 2.56 10.64
C LEU A 49 6.26 3.34 11.84
N LYS A 50 5.02 3.08 12.27
CA LYS A 50 4.46 3.62 13.51
C LYS A 50 5.33 3.26 14.72
N ASN A 51 5.69 1.98 14.87
CA ASN A 51 6.53 1.51 15.97
C ASN A 51 7.93 2.15 15.94
N GLN A 52 8.48 2.40 14.74
CA GLN A 52 9.76 3.14 14.62
C GLN A 52 9.62 4.58 15.10
N ASN A 53 8.55 5.27 14.72
CA ASN A 53 8.28 6.63 15.18
C ASN A 53 8.08 6.67 16.70
N GLU A 54 7.27 5.80 17.29
CA GLU A 54 7.06 5.71 18.74
C GLU A 54 8.38 5.45 19.49
N SER A 55 9.27 4.66 18.91
CA SER A 55 10.61 4.41 19.47
C SER A 55 11.49 5.65 19.40
N ALA A 56 11.42 6.44 18.33
CA ALA A 56 12.15 7.70 18.20
C ALA A 56 11.65 8.74 19.20
N VAL A 57 10.32 8.91 19.34
CA VAL A 57 9.69 9.77 20.34
C VAL A 57 10.14 9.39 21.75
N THR A 58 10.13 8.11 22.09
CA THR A 58 10.57 7.61 23.40
C THR A 58 12.04 7.95 23.66
N ARG A 59 12.92 7.82 22.65
CA ARG A 59 14.34 8.23 22.77
C ARG A 59 14.48 9.72 23.00
N GLN A 60 13.72 10.54 22.28
CA GLN A 60 13.73 12.00 22.45
C GLN A 60 13.31 12.41 23.86
N ILE A 61 12.23 11.83 24.39
CA ILE A 61 11.75 12.10 25.77
C ILE A 61 12.83 11.75 26.78
N ARG A 62 13.48 10.58 26.65
CA ARG A 62 14.57 10.17 27.55
C ARG A 62 15.78 11.13 27.53
N VAL A 63 16.09 11.71 26.37
CA VAL A 63 17.16 12.70 26.24
C VAL A 63 16.76 14.02 26.92
N LEU A 64 15.49 14.46 26.74
CA LEU A 64 14.93 15.62 27.41
C LEU A 64 15.02 15.51 28.95
N GLU A 65 14.56 14.38 29.50
CA GLU A 65 14.62 14.12 30.94
C GLU A 65 16.06 14.15 31.49
N LYS A 66 17.03 13.58 30.73
CA LYS A 66 18.45 13.62 31.10
C LYS A 66 18.99 15.03 31.04
N MET A 67 18.59 15.83 30.07
CA MET A 67 19.01 17.22 29.94
C MET A 67 18.48 18.06 31.10
N ASP A 68 17.23 17.90 31.52
CA ASP A 68 16.65 18.63 32.66
C ASP A 68 17.34 18.29 33.96
N LYS A 69 17.68 17.02 34.19
CA LYS A 69 18.49 16.59 35.35
C LYS A 69 19.90 17.15 35.30
N ALA A 70 20.51 17.27 34.11
CA ALA A 70 21.86 17.81 33.94
C ALA A 70 21.90 19.33 34.09
N LYS A 71 20.88 20.05 33.59
CA LYS A 71 20.74 21.51 33.80
C LYS A 71 20.70 21.88 35.28
N LYS A 72 19.95 21.11 36.10
CA LYS A 72 19.91 21.29 37.57
C LYS A 72 21.28 21.13 38.25
N LYS A 73 22.24 20.46 37.54
CA LYS A 73 23.62 20.24 38.03
C LYS A 73 24.65 21.11 37.31
N GLY A 74 24.25 22.11 36.54
CA GLY A 74 25.16 23.04 35.82
C GLY A 74 25.89 22.41 34.61
N LYS A 75 25.45 21.24 34.09
CA LYS A 75 26.13 20.47 33.04
C LYS A 75 25.21 20.26 31.82
N GLY A 76 24.81 21.31 31.10
CA GLY A 76 23.76 21.21 30.05
C GLY A 76 24.23 21.11 28.60
N ASN A 77 25.44 21.54 28.22
CA ASN A 77 25.77 21.81 26.81
C ASN A 77 25.93 20.58 25.90
N THR A 78 26.47 19.47 26.40
CA THR A 78 26.70 18.25 25.58
C THR A 78 25.42 17.50 25.24
N LEU A 79 24.35 17.69 26.00
CA LEU A 79 23.06 17.02 25.75
C LEU A 79 22.17 17.76 24.74
N SER A 80 22.45 19.03 24.45
CA SER A 80 21.71 19.80 23.46
C SER A 80 21.90 19.24 22.03
N ILE A 81 23.11 18.82 21.69
CA ILE A 81 23.42 18.18 20.40
C ILE A 81 22.64 16.86 20.25
N LYS A 82 22.63 16.04 21.31
CA LYS A 82 21.90 14.76 21.32
C LYS A 82 20.37 14.97 21.22
N LEU A 83 19.87 16.02 21.87
CA LEU A 83 18.46 16.37 21.77
C LEU A 83 18.09 16.81 20.34
N ASN A 84 18.90 17.67 19.73
CA ASN A 84 18.68 18.10 18.34
C ASN A 84 18.70 16.92 17.36
N GLN A 85 19.61 15.96 17.56
CA GLN A 85 19.66 14.75 16.77
C GLN A 85 18.41 13.88 16.97
N ALA A 86 17.99 13.62 18.21
CA ALA A 86 16.79 12.85 18.51
C ALA A 86 15.52 13.53 17.99
N SER A 87 15.45 14.87 18.07
CA SER A 87 14.34 15.64 17.51
C SER A 87 14.25 15.51 15.98
N ARG A 88 15.37 15.60 15.28
CA ARG A 88 15.42 15.39 13.82
C ARG A 88 14.99 13.98 13.45
N GLU A 89 15.46 12.97 14.17
CA GLU A 89 15.08 11.58 13.96
C GLU A 89 13.57 11.37 14.15
N THR A 90 12.98 11.96 15.19
CA THR A 90 11.53 11.91 15.44
C THR A 90 10.76 12.56 14.29
N MET A 91 11.15 13.74 13.84
CA MET A 91 10.49 14.43 12.72
C MET A 91 10.57 13.63 11.43
N GLN A 92 11.74 13.01 11.15
CA GLN A 92 11.91 12.18 9.95
C GLN A 92 11.06 10.91 9.98
N THR A 93 11.03 10.20 11.11
CA THR A 93 10.24 8.97 11.27
C THR A 93 8.75 9.26 11.25
N GLU A 94 8.31 10.38 11.84
CA GLU A 94 6.93 10.81 11.82
C GLU A 94 6.47 11.17 10.40
N SER A 95 7.23 11.99 9.68
CA SER A 95 6.93 12.36 8.29
C SER A 95 6.85 11.13 7.39
N LEU A 96 7.80 10.20 7.53
CA LEU A 96 7.79 8.95 6.77
C LEU A 96 6.57 8.09 7.09
N TYR A 97 6.24 7.93 8.37
CA TYR A 97 5.07 7.17 8.80
C TYR A 97 3.77 7.76 8.24
N GLN A 98 3.59 9.08 8.36
CA GLN A 98 2.40 9.78 7.86
C GLN A 98 2.29 9.65 6.34
N HIS A 99 3.36 9.92 5.61
CA HIS A 99 3.39 9.82 4.15
C HIS A 99 3.00 8.42 3.66
N VAL A 100 3.68 7.38 4.16
CA VAL A 100 3.38 5.99 3.77
C VAL A 100 1.99 5.55 4.22
N SER A 101 1.51 6.01 5.38
CA SER A 101 0.16 5.70 5.87
C SER A 101 -0.93 6.23 4.94
N ILE A 102 -0.78 7.46 4.43
CA ILE A 102 -1.71 8.06 3.47
C ILE A 102 -1.70 7.27 2.16
N LEU A 103 -0.52 6.95 1.61
CA LEU A 103 -0.40 6.19 0.37
C LEU A 103 -0.99 4.77 0.49
N CYS A 104 -0.78 4.11 1.63
CA CYS A 104 -1.39 2.81 1.90
C CYS A 104 -2.92 2.90 2.08
N SER A 105 -3.44 4.02 2.59
CA SER A 105 -4.88 4.27 2.67
C SER A 105 -5.49 4.42 1.27
N TRP A 106 -4.87 5.20 0.39
CA TRP A 106 -5.31 5.33 -1.01
C TRP A 106 -5.26 3.99 -1.75
N LEU A 107 -4.19 3.23 -1.54
CA LEU A 107 -4.09 1.89 -2.12
C LEU A 107 -5.27 1.01 -1.70
N GLN A 108 -5.64 1.02 -0.41
CA GLN A 108 -6.72 0.20 0.12
C GLN A 108 -8.11 0.67 -0.31
N HIS A 109 -8.39 1.99 -0.20
CA HIS A 109 -9.76 2.52 -0.27
C HIS A 109 -10.11 3.07 -1.65
N ASP A 110 -9.13 3.57 -2.41
CA ASP A 110 -9.39 4.22 -3.69
C ASP A 110 -8.99 3.34 -4.89
N ILE A 111 -8.00 2.43 -4.70
CA ILE A 111 -7.48 1.61 -5.79
C ILE A 111 -8.03 0.18 -5.75
N LEU A 112 -7.95 -0.50 -4.58
CA LEU A 112 -8.27 -1.92 -4.47
C LEU A 112 -9.72 -2.19 -4.07
N GLN A 113 -10.45 -1.20 -3.58
CA GLN A 113 -11.87 -1.35 -3.27
C GLN A 113 -12.67 -1.56 -4.55
N LEU A 114 -13.67 -2.47 -4.52
CA LEU A 114 -14.47 -2.79 -5.71
C LEU A 114 -15.30 -1.60 -6.19
N GLY A 115 -15.98 -0.91 -5.29
CA GLY A 115 -16.61 0.37 -5.60
C GLY A 115 -15.55 1.48 -5.70
N GLY A 116 -15.74 2.49 -6.54
CA GLY A 116 -14.83 3.62 -6.61
C GLY A 116 -14.50 4.05 -8.05
N HIS A 117 -13.29 4.54 -8.24
CA HIS A 117 -12.84 5.07 -9.53
C HIS A 117 -12.89 4.05 -10.66
N ASN A 118 -13.11 4.53 -11.89
CA ASN A 118 -12.97 3.73 -13.09
C ASN A 118 -11.53 3.18 -13.25
N PRO A 119 -11.31 2.17 -14.10
CA PRO A 119 -9.98 1.54 -14.23
C PRO A 119 -8.86 2.50 -14.61
N GLU A 120 -9.14 3.47 -15.48
CA GLU A 120 -8.12 4.43 -15.95
C GLU A 120 -7.63 5.34 -14.81
N ASP A 121 -8.53 5.84 -13.99
CA ASP A 121 -8.17 6.68 -12.84
C ASP A 121 -7.51 5.87 -11.73
N ARG A 122 -7.94 4.61 -11.53
CA ARG A 122 -7.24 3.68 -10.61
C ARG A 122 -5.81 3.41 -11.05
N GLU A 123 -5.59 3.24 -12.33
CA GLU A 123 -4.25 3.00 -12.88
C GLU A 123 -3.35 4.23 -12.66
N LYS A 124 -3.84 5.43 -12.96
CA LYS A 124 -3.13 6.69 -12.71
C LYS A 124 -2.79 6.85 -11.23
N LEU A 125 -3.77 6.58 -10.36
CA LEU A 125 -3.57 6.69 -8.91
C LEU A 125 -2.59 5.63 -8.40
N PHE A 126 -2.65 4.41 -8.93
CA PHE A 126 -1.69 3.35 -8.61
C PHE A 126 -0.26 3.75 -8.98
N ASP A 127 -0.06 4.29 -10.18
CA ASP A 127 1.25 4.74 -10.65
C ASP A 127 1.79 5.89 -9.78
N PHE A 128 0.91 6.82 -9.39
CA PHE A 128 1.27 7.88 -8.46
C PHE A 128 1.72 7.32 -7.10
N VAL A 129 0.92 6.43 -6.49
CA VAL A 129 1.25 5.79 -5.22
C VAL A 129 2.57 5.02 -5.31
N LEU A 130 2.78 4.29 -6.40
CA LEU A 130 4.01 3.54 -6.64
C LEU A 130 5.23 4.47 -6.77
N ALA A 131 5.11 5.59 -7.49
CA ALA A 131 6.17 6.58 -7.64
C ALA A 131 6.54 7.23 -6.29
N GLU A 132 5.53 7.66 -5.53
CA GLU A 132 5.73 8.26 -4.20
C GLU A 132 6.39 7.30 -3.21
N LEU A 133 5.92 6.04 -3.13
CA LEU A 133 6.55 5.01 -2.31
C LEU A 133 7.99 4.73 -2.77
N SER A 134 8.25 4.74 -4.08
CA SER A 134 9.58 4.51 -4.65
C SER A 134 10.56 5.60 -4.24
N SER A 135 10.12 6.85 -4.12
CA SER A 135 10.95 7.99 -3.71
C SER A 135 11.53 7.84 -2.30
N VAL A 136 10.90 7.04 -1.45
CA VAL A 136 11.30 6.84 -0.03
C VAL A 136 11.88 5.44 0.25
N THR A 137 12.10 4.62 -0.76
CA THR A 137 12.63 3.25 -0.61
C THR A 137 14.00 3.20 0.08
N ALA A 138 14.86 4.20 -0.16
CA ALA A 138 16.17 4.31 0.48
C ALA A 138 16.10 4.44 2.02
N LEU A 139 14.96 4.85 2.58
CA LEU A 139 14.77 5.05 4.01
C LEU A 139 14.41 3.76 4.75
N SER A 140 13.91 2.72 4.05
CA SER A 140 13.52 1.47 4.68
C SER A 140 13.53 0.28 3.71
N PRO A 141 14.26 -0.81 4.02
CA PRO A 141 14.22 -2.05 3.22
C PRO A 141 12.81 -2.65 3.11
N ARG A 142 11.95 -2.44 4.12
CA ARG A 142 10.56 -2.91 4.08
C ARG A 142 9.73 -2.16 3.05
N ILE A 143 9.93 -0.84 2.90
CA ILE A 143 9.29 -0.06 1.84
C ILE A 143 9.78 -0.55 0.48
N GLN A 144 11.08 -0.78 0.31
CA GLN A 144 11.66 -1.30 -0.92
C GLN A 144 11.04 -2.65 -1.34
N SER A 145 10.92 -3.59 -0.39
CA SER A 145 10.29 -4.89 -0.65
C SER A 145 8.82 -4.77 -1.01
N PHE A 146 8.09 -3.87 -0.34
CA PHE A 146 6.68 -3.61 -0.62
C PHE A 146 6.48 -3.01 -2.01
N VAL A 147 7.28 -2.01 -2.38
CA VAL A 147 7.28 -1.38 -3.72
C VAL A 147 7.58 -2.41 -4.82
N ALA A 148 8.58 -3.26 -4.62
CA ALA A 148 8.90 -4.33 -5.58
C ALA A 148 7.71 -5.30 -5.76
N SER A 149 7.03 -5.65 -4.67
CA SER A 149 5.82 -6.48 -4.73
C SER A 149 4.69 -5.80 -5.49
N LEU A 150 4.41 -4.52 -5.22
CA LEU A 150 3.39 -3.74 -5.94
C LEU A 150 3.69 -3.65 -7.44
N SER A 151 4.91 -3.28 -7.80
CA SER A 151 5.33 -3.12 -9.19
C SER A 151 5.15 -4.41 -10.00
N ASN A 152 5.57 -5.55 -9.41
CA ASN A 152 5.49 -6.85 -10.09
C ASN A 152 4.06 -7.38 -10.27
N GLN A 153 3.09 -6.81 -9.56
CA GLN A 153 1.73 -7.35 -9.48
C GLN A 153 0.66 -6.38 -9.98
N LYS A 154 1.05 -5.21 -10.49
CA LYS A 154 0.14 -4.14 -10.93
C LYS A 154 -1.00 -4.66 -11.78
N GLU A 155 -0.71 -5.36 -12.87
CA GLU A 155 -1.71 -5.85 -13.81
C GLU A 155 -2.74 -6.78 -13.15
N CYS A 156 -2.26 -7.73 -12.35
CA CYS A 156 -3.15 -8.67 -11.66
C CYS A 156 -3.99 -8.02 -10.56
N LEU A 157 -3.46 -6.97 -9.90
CA LEU A 157 -4.18 -6.22 -8.87
C LEU A 157 -5.30 -5.37 -9.46
N LEU A 158 -5.09 -4.82 -10.65
CA LEU A 158 -6.08 -3.98 -11.33
C LEU A 158 -7.05 -4.76 -12.22
N ALA A 159 -6.79 -6.05 -12.48
CA ALA A 159 -7.60 -6.89 -13.38
C ALA A 159 -9.09 -6.89 -13.01
N ALA A 160 -9.43 -6.94 -11.71
CA ALA A 160 -10.82 -6.93 -11.26
C ALA A 160 -11.58 -5.66 -11.68
N SER A 161 -10.94 -4.49 -11.68
CA SER A 161 -11.57 -3.24 -12.10
C SER A 161 -11.84 -3.20 -13.60
N HIS A 162 -10.97 -3.80 -14.41
CA HIS A 162 -11.19 -3.92 -15.86
C HIS A 162 -12.38 -4.83 -16.20
N VAL A 163 -12.52 -5.95 -15.48
CA VAL A 163 -13.69 -6.84 -15.65
C VAL A 163 -14.97 -6.12 -15.27
N LEU A 164 -15.01 -5.45 -14.11
CA LEU A 164 -16.16 -4.64 -13.71
C LEU A 164 -16.50 -3.57 -14.75
N ASN A 165 -15.50 -2.93 -15.35
CA ASN A 165 -15.73 -1.94 -16.39
C ASN A 165 -16.41 -2.52 -17.61
N CYS A 166 -16.06 -3.73 -18.05
CA CYS A 166 -16.75 -4.41 -19.13
C CYS A 166 -18.21 -4.69 -18.79
N GLU A 167 -18.49 -5.20 -17.59
CA GLU A 167 -19.86 -5.43 -17.12
C GLU A 167 -20.66 -4.12 -17.02
N PHE A 168 -20.05 -3.05 -16.55
CA PHE A 168 -20.68 -1.73 -16.45
C PHE A 168 -20.95 -1.10 -17.82
N GLN A 169 -20.11 -1.35 -18.81
CA GLN A 169 -20.40 -0.98 -20.21
C GLN A 169 -21.67 -1.66 -20.72
N LEU A 170 -21.85 -2.94 -20.41
CA LEU A 170 -23.08 -3.66 -20.79
C LEU A 170 -24.32 -3.07 -20.09
N LEU A 171 -24.19 -2.71 -18.81
CA LEU A 171 -25.27 -2.06 -18.06
C LEU A 171 -25.59 -0.66 -18.61
N SER A 172 -24.58 0.14 -18.94
CA SER A 172 -24.78 1.48 -19.49
C SER A 172 -25.56 1.45 -20.80
N VAL A 173 -25.22 0.52 -21.70
CA VAL A 173 -25.96 0.31 -22.95
C VAL A 173 -27.39 -0.18 -22.69
N ARG A 174 -27.57 -1.12 -21.76
CA ARG A 174 -28.88 -1.70 -21.45
C ARG A 174 -29.87 -0.70 -20.85
N PHE A 175 -29.38 0.23 -20.04
CA PHE A 175 -30.20 1.19 -19.31
C PHE A 175 -30.16 2.60 -19.91
N ASP A 176 -29.46 2.79 -21.03
CA ASP A 176 -29.31 4.09 -21.70
C ASP A 176 -28.78 5.19 -20.75
N VAL A 177 -27.77 4.84 -19.97
CA VAL A 177 -27.05 5.74 -19.04
C VAL A 177 -25.57 5.81 -19.40
N THR A 178 -24.86 6.85 -18.92
CA THR A 178 -23.43 6.90 -19.18
C THR A 178 -22.68 5.87 -18.32
N LEU A 179 -21.54 5.41 -18.81
CA LEU A 179 -20.65 4.53 -18.04
C LEU A 179 -20.19 5.20 -16.73
N GLN A 180 -20.00 6.51 -16.76
CA GLN A 180 -19.64 7.30 -15.58
C GLN A 180 -20.76 7.26 -14.52
N ASP A 181 -22.02 7.41 -14.92
CA ASP A 181 -23.15 7.31 -13.99
C ASP A 181 -23.19 5.94 -13.29
N VAL A 182 -22.86 4.85 -14.02
CA VAL A 182 -22.79 3.50 -13.42
C VAL A 182 -21.68 3.43 -12.36
N TRP A 183 -20.49 3.98 -12.66
CA TRP A 183 -19.39 4.03 -11.70
C TRP A 183 -19.72 4.88 -10.47
N ASP A 184 -20.36 6.04 -10.68
CA ASP A 184 -20.71 6.97 -9.61
C ASP A 184 -21.72 6.35 -8.62
N VAL A 185 -22.70 5.59 -9.12
CA VAL A 185 -23.64 4.84 -8.25
C VAL A 185 -22.92 3.79 -7.41
N CYS A 186 -21.93 3.09 -7.98
CA CYS A 186 -21.14 2.09 -7.25
C CYS A 186 -20.16 2.69 -6.24
N TYR A 187 -19.82 3.97 -6.40
CA TYR A 187 -18.93 4.68 -5.45
C TYR A 187 -19.63 5.11 -4.17
N VAL A 188 -20.93 5.42 -4.26
CA VAL A 188 -21.72 5.99 -3.13
C VAL A 188 -22.29 4.91 -2.20
N THR A 189 -22.28 3.63 -2.62
CA THR A 189 -22.78 2.49 -1.82
C THR A 189 -21.69 1.77 -1.09
#